data_ef8fc3def730041a1323c25123bd8eed
#
_entry.id   ef8fc3def730041a1323c25123bd8eed
#
_cell.length_a   1.000
_cell.length_b   1.000
_cell.length_c   1.000
_cell.angle_alpha   90.00
_cell.angle_beta   90.00
_cell.angle_gamma   90.00
#
_symmetry.space_group_name_H-M   'P 1'
#
loop_
_entity.id
_entity.type
_entity.pdbx_description
1 polymer ?
#
loop_
_entity_poly.entity_id
_entity_poly.type
_entity_poly.pdbx_seq_one_letter_code
_entity_poly.pdbx_strand_id
1 'polypeptide(L)'
;SVNVLPPEAVADSSFGWIYGGIAALVLAALVFAIWWRRRQLTAIEELADIFSYTAELLAAGDAVREAIFNCYEGMCAVLMKHRFLRRDFETVREFEMAIRKALPINEDALVALDSVFEEARYSRHEMAEAHKNQAQEALRQVLVEIENLQEVPAR
;
A
#
# COMPACT_ATOMS: atom_id res chain seq x y z
N SER A 1 -37.75 -19.68 66.54
CA SER A 1 -37.01 -20.19 65.34
C SER A 1 -37.09 -19.18 64.22
N VAL A 2 -36.03 -18.44 64.11
CA VAL A 2 -35.88 -17.44 63.01
C VAL A 2 -35.26 -18.16 61.82
N ASN A 3 -36.04 -18.32 60.78
CA ASN A 3 -35.59 -18.93 59.52
C ASN A 3 -34.82 -17.87 58.73
N VAL A 4 -33.48 -17.87 58.78
CA VAL A 4 -32.61 -17.03 58.01
C VAL A 4 -32.50 -17.64 56.61
N LEU A 5 -33.18 -17.04 55.66
CA LEU A 5 -32.99 -17.34 54.23
C LEU A 5 -31.56 -16.97 53.86
N PRO A 6 -30.85 -17.82 53.11
CA PRO A 6 -29.54 -17.48 52.61
C PRO A 6 -29.65 -16.33 51.60
N PRO A 7 -28.68 -15.41 51.56
CA PRO A 7 -28.68 -14.35 50.54
C PRO A 7 -28.55 -15.04 49.17
N GLU A 8 -29.58 -14.89 48.33
CA GLU A 8 -29.50 -15.24 46.94
C GLU A 8 -28.34 -14.43 46.33
N ALA A 9 -27.35 -15.16 45.88
CA ALA A 9 -26.28 -14.59 45.06
C ALA A 9 -26.94 -14.07 43.76
N VAL A 10 -27.26 -12.79 43.75
CA VAL A 10 -27.61 -12.10 42.52
C VAL A 10 -26.35 -12.14 41.67
N ALA A 11 -26.21 -13.19 40.88
CA ALA A 11 -25.19 -13.25 39.87
C ALA A 11 -25.49 -12.10 38.92
N ASP A 12 -24.66 -11.06 39.01
CA ASP A 12 -24.69 -9.87 38.15
C ASP A 12 -24.52 -10.28 36.69
N SER A 13 -25.62 -10.65 36.03
CA SER A 13 -25.66 -10.97 34.60
C SER A 13 -25.39 -9.72 33.70
N SER A 14 -25.28 -8.55 34.32
CA SER A 14 -25.06 -7.29 33.66
C SER A 14 -23.69 -7.14 33.05
N PHE A 15 -22.68 -7.82 33.57
CA PHE A 15 -21.30 -7.75 33.04
C PHE A 15 -21.06 -8.67 31.83
N GLY A 16 -21.85 -9.71 31.62
CA GLY A 16 -21.70 -10.60 30.47
C GLY A 16 -21.86 -9.91 29.12
N TRP A 17 -22.72 -8.92 29.04
CA TRP A 17 -22.95 -8.13 27.82
C TRP A 17 -21.75 -7.27 27.47
N ILE A 18 -21.09 -6.70 28.46
CA ILE A 18 -19.93 -5.84 28.27
C ILE A 18 -18.77 -6.65 27.74
N TYR A 19 -18.48 -7.81 28.32
CA TYR A 19 -17.43 -8.72 27.86
C TYR A 19 -17.72 -9.29 26.46
N GLY A 20 -18.99 -9.64 26.19
CA GLY A 20 -19.44 -10.07 24.87
C GLY A 20 -19.27 -8.98 23.81
N GLY A 21 -19.64 -7.74 24.14
CA GLY A 21 -19.45 -6.58 23.26
C GLY A 21 -17.98 -6.28 22.97
N ILE A 22 -17.13 -6.31 24.00
CA ILE A 22 -15.68 -6.10 23.84
C ILE A 22 -15.06 -7.21 22.98
N ALA A 23 -15.41 -8.47 23.24
CA ALA A 23 -14.91 -9.61 22.46
C ALA A 23 -15.32 -9.51 20.97
N ALA A 24 -16.55 -9.11 20.69
CA ALA A 24 -17.03 -8.89 19.33
C ALA A 24 -16.29 -7.75 18.63
N LEU A 25 -16.02 -6.63 19.31
CA LEU A 25 -15.25 -5.52 18.77
C LEU A 25 -13.80 -5.91 18.47
N VAL A 26 -13.15 -6.64 19.36
CA VAL A 26 -11.79 -7.13 19.16
C VAL A 26 -11.73 -8.08 17.97
N LEU A 27 -12.68 -9.00 17.84
CA LEU A 27 -12.76 -9.91 16.72
C LEU A 27 -12.97 -9.14 15.39
N ALA A 28 -13.88 -8.19 15.38
CA ALA A 28 -14.13 -7.34 14.20
C ALA A 28 -12.89 -6.53 13.81
N ALA A 29 -12.16 -5.98 14.79
CA ALA A 29 -10.91 -5.26 14.55
C ALA A 29 -9.81 -6.17 13.98
N LEU A 30 -9.69 -7.41 14.49
CA LEU A 30 -8.74 -8.40 13.97
C LEU A 30 -9.08 -8.81 12.53
N VAL A 31 -10.34 -9.10 12.25
CA VAL A 31 -10.80 -9.44 10.89
C VAL A 31 -10.54 -8.28 9.94
N PHE A 32 -10.83 -7.06 10.37
CA PHE A 32 -10.57 -5.86 9.58
C PHE A 32 -9.06 -5.66 9.33
N ALA A 33 -8.22 -5.84 10.34
CA ALA A 33 -6.77 -5.73 10.22
C ALA A 33 -6.19 -6.77 9.25
N ILE A 34 -6.64 -8.03 9.33
CA ILE A 34 -6.23 -9.10 8.43
C ILE A 34 -6.68 -8.80 6.99
N TRP A 35 -7.93 -8.34 6.81
CA TRP A 35 -8.46 -7.98 5.50
C TRP A 35 -7.69 -6.80 4.88
N TRP A 36 -7.39 -5.77 5.69
CA TRP A 36 -6.61 -4.61 5.27
C TRP A 36 -5.19 -5.00 4.85
N ARG A 37 -4.53 -5.83 5.65
CA ARG A 37 -3.19 -6.32 5.37
C ARG A 37 -3.13 -7.16 4.09
N ARG A 38 -4.08 -8.07 3.90
CA ARG A 38 -4.16 -8.88 2.66
C ARG A 38 -4.32 -8.01 1.42
N ARG A 39 -5.19 -7.02 1.51
CA ARG A 39 -5.41 -6.05 0.43
C ARG A 39 -4.13 -5.27 0.08
N GLN A 40 -3.37 -4.89 1.08
CA GLN A 40 -2.10 -4.18 0.89
C GLN A 40 -1.06 -5.08 0.23
N LEU A 41 -0.92 -6.32 0.68
CA LEU A 41 0.03 -7.29 0.12
C LEU A 41 -0.23 -7.56 -1.37
N THR A 42 -1.49 -7.79 -1.76
CA THR A 42 -1.84 -8.00 -3.17
C THR A 42 -1.58 -6.77 -4.04
N ALA A 43 -1.80 -5.56 -3.52
CA ALA A 43 -1.44 -4.33 -4.23
C ALA A 43 0.08 -4.20 -4.40
N ILE A 44 0.86 -4.55 -3.39
CA ILE A 44 2.32 -4.52 -3.43
C ILE A 44 2.86 -5.50 -4.49
N GLU A 45 2.33 -6.72 -4.56
CA GLU A 45 2.71 -7.71 -5.57
C GLU A 45 2.44 -7.20 -6.99
N GLU A 46 1.23 -6.69 -7.25
CA GLU A 46 0.88 -6.14 -8.57
C GLU A 46 1.73 -4.91 -8.94
N LEU A 47 2.07 -4.06 -7.98
CA LEU A 47 2.97 -2.92 -8.21
C LEU A 47 4.40 -3.37 -8.50
N ALA A 48 4.90 -4.39 -7.79
CA ALA A 48 6.21 -4.98 -8.04
C ALA A 48 6.33 -5.54 -9.45
N ASP A 49 5.29 -6.21 -9.94
CA ASP A 49 5.23 -6.73 -11.31
C ASP A 49 5.33 -5.59 -12.35
N ILE A 50 4.62 -4.48 -12.13
CA ILE A 50 4.69 -3.30 -13.01
C ILE A 50 6.09 -2.69 -13.00
N PHE A 51 6.71 -2.55 -11.84
CA PHE A 51 8.06 -1.99 -11.72
C PHE A 51 9.10 -2.88 -12.38
N SER A 52 9.02 -4.21 -12.18
CA SER A 52 9.92 -5.17 -12.80
C SER A 52 9.80 -5.16 -14.31
N TYR A 53 8.58 -5.18 -14.84
CA TYR A 53 8.32 -5.11 -16.27
C TYR A 53 8.85 -3.80 -16.87
N THR A 54 8.63 -2.67 -16.19
CA THR A 54 9.15 -1.37 -16.66
C THR A 54 10.68 -1.34 -16.66
N ALA A 55 11.32 -1.91 -15.64
CA ALA A 55 12.78 -2.00 -15.58
C ALA A 55 13.34 -2.85 -16.75
N GLU A 56 12.67 -3.92 -17.13
CA GLU A 56 13.01 -4.75 -18.29
C GLU A 56 12.88 -3.98 -19.60
N LEU A 57 11.79 -3.24 -19.82
CA LEU A 57 11.59 -2.37 -20.98
C LEU A 57 12.69 -1.32 -21.10
N LEU A 58 13.04 -0.65 -20.00
CA LEU A 58 14.13 0.31 -19.98
C LEU A 58 15.47 -0.34 -20.28
N ALA A 59 15.73 -1.55 -19.80
CA ALA A 59 16.96 -2.31 -20.09
C ALA A 59 17.04 -2.71 -21.57
N ALA A 60 15.93 -3.08 -22.19
CA ALA A 60 15.83 -3.43 -23.61
C ALA A 60 16.08 -2.22 -24.55
N GLY A 61 16.03 -1.00 -24.03
CA GLY A 61 16.27 0.22 -24.80
C GLY A 61 15.03 0.82 -25.45
N ASP A 62 13.85 0.48 -24.95
CA ASP A 62 12.59 1.05 -25.39
C ASP A 62 12.50 2.56 -25.09
N ALA A 63 11.52 3.23 -25.69
CA ALA A 63 11.28 4.65 -25.51
C ALA A 63 11.06 4.95 -24.01
N VAL A 64 12.05 5.56 -23.39
CA VAL A 64 12.12 5.79 -21.93
C VAL A 64 10.87 6.50 -21.42
N ARG A 65 10.44 7.55 -22.10
CA ARG A 65 9.24 8.30 -21.72
C ARG A 65 7.99 7.43 -21.71
N GLU A 66 7.80 6.64 -22.76
CA GLU A 66 6.63 5.79 -22.92
C GLU A 66 6.60 4.68 -21.86
N ALA A 67 7.75 4.06 -21.59
CA ALA A 67 7.87 3.07 -20.53
C ALA A 67 7.50 3.66 -19.14
N ILE A 68 7.95 4.86 -18.83
CA ILE A 68 7.63 5.55 -17.57
C ILE A 68 6.14 5.93 -17.50
N PHE A 69 5.55 6.42 -18.61
CA PHE A 69 4.11 6.72 -18.65
C PHE A 69 3.26 5.47 -18.43
N ASN A 70 3.58 4.38 -19.10
CA ASN A 70 2.88 3.10 -18.94
C ASN A 70 3.00 2.58 -17.50
N CYS A 71 4.17 2.76 -16.88
CA CYS A 71 4.37 2.45 -15.47
C CYS A 71 3.42 3.27 -14.58
N TYR A 72 3.38 4.58 -14.77
CA TYR A 72 2.49 5.47 -14.01
C TYR A 72 1.02 5.10 -14.17
N GLU A 73 0.55 4.88 -15.41
CA GLU A 73 -0.83 4.45 -15.67
C GLU A 73 -1.16 3.10 -15.03
N GLY A 74 -0.22 2.15 -15.10
CA GLY A 74 -0.35 0.85 -14.45
C GLY A 74 -0.47 0.99 -12.93
N MET A 75 0.37 1.81 -12.31
CA MET A 75 0.28 2.11 -10.88
C MET A 75 -1.06 2.74 -10.50
N CYS A 76 -1.53 3.72 -11.27
CA CYS A 76 -2.85 4.31 -11.04
C CYS A 76 -3.96 3.25 -11.10
N ALA A 77 -3.91 2.36 -12.08
CA ALA A 77 -4.89 1.28 -12.24
C ALA A 77 -4.90 0.34 -11.02
N VAL A 78 -3.72 -0.09 -10.53
CA VAL A 78 -3.59 -0.94 -9.33
C VAL A 78 -4.10 -0.21 -8.10
N LEU A 79 -3.70 1.05 -7.88
CA LEU A 79 -4.13 1.84 -6.74
C LEU A 79 -5.65 2.05 -6.73
N MET A 80 -6.27 2.27 -7.90
CA MET A 80 -7.74 2.36 -8.04
C MET A 80 -8.42 1.01 -7.80
N LYS A 81 -7.90 -0.08 -8.35
CA LYS A 81 -8.41 -1.44 -8.16
C LYS A 81 -8.46 -1.80 -6.68
N HIS A 82 -7.40 -1.50 -5.95
CA HIS A 82 -7.30 -1.76 -4.53
C HIS A 82 -7.88 -0.62 -3.66
N ARG A 83 -8.55 0.37 -4.25
CA ARG A 83 -9.21 1.51 -3.57
C ARG A 83 -8.27 2.34 -2.68
N PHE A 84 -7.00 2.41 -3.01
CA PHE A 84 -6.08 3.39 -2.42
C PHE A 84 -6.23 4.75 -3.08
N LEU A 85 -6.59 4.76 -4.37
CA LEU A 85 -6.83 5.95 -5.17
C LEU A 85 -8.30 5.96 -5.62
N ARG A 86 -8.91 7.14 -5.66
CA ARG A 86 -10.26 7.33 -6.21
C ARG A 86 -10.18 7.45 -7.73
N ARG A 87 -11.26 7.10 -8.43
CA ARG A 87 -11.33 7.22 -9.89
C ARG A 87 -11.30 8.66 -10.39
N ASP A 88 -11.75 9.59 -9.55
CA ASP A 88 -11.88 11.01 -9.81
C ASP A 88 -10.73 11.82 -9.17
N PHE A 89 -9.57 11.20 -8.97
CA PHE A 89 -8.41 11.93 -8.47
C PHE A 89 -7.96 12.98 -9.48
N GLU A 90 -7.67 14.18 -8.98
CA GLU A 90 -7.33 15.34 -9.82
C GLU A 90 -5.92 15.85 -9.56
N THR A 91 -5.31 15.46 -8.45
CA THR A 91 -4.05 16.05 -8.00
C THR A 91 -2.94 15.02 -7.80
N VAL A 92 -1.71 15.44 -8.10
CA VAL A 92 -0.48 14.67 -7.81
C VAL A 92 -0.42 14.30 -6.32
N ARG A 93 -0.84 15.20 -5.44
CA ARG A 93 -0.85 14.95 -3.99
C ARG A 93 -1.77 13.80 -3.58
N GLU A 94 -2.90 13.61 -4.24
CA GLU A 94 -3.78 12.46 -3.99
C GLU A 94 -3.12 11.15 -4.41
N PHE A 95 -2.40 11.16 -5.53
CA PHE A 95 -1.61 10.04 -5.99
C PHE A 95 -0.47 9.70 -5.01
N GLU A 96 0.31 10.68 -4.56
CA GLU A 96 1.36 10.50 -3.55
C GLU A 96 0.80 9.90 -2.26
N MET A 97 -0.32 10.41 -1.76
CA MET A 97 -0.96 9.85 -0.56
C MET A 97 -1.45 8.42 -0.77
N ALA A 98 -1.93 8.08 -1.95
CA ALA A 98 -2.38 6.73 -2.29
C ALA A 98 -1.20 5.75 -2.33
N ILE A 99 -0.09 6.15 -2.96
CA ILE A 99 1.14 5.36 -3.01
C ILE A 99 1.71 5.12 -1.62
N ARG A 100 1.82 6.16 -0.78
CA ARG A 100 2.30 6.03 0.61
C ARG A 100 1.46 5.07 1.46
N LYS A 101 0.18 4.95 1.16
CA LYS A 101 -0.71 3.97 1.83
C LYS A 101 -0.56 2.56 1.29
N ALA A 102 -0.31 2.42 0.00
CA ALA A 102 -0.17 1.13 -0.67
C ALA A 102 1.21 0.52 -0.45
N LEU A 103 2.25 1.35 -0.53
CA LEU A 103 3.66 0.99 -0.40
C LEU A 103 4.25 1.65 0.85
N PRO A 104 4.36 0.93 1.97
CA PRO A 104 5.04 1.44 3.17
C PRO A 104 6.57 1.32 3.01
N ILE A 105 7.10 1.99 2.00
CA ILE A 105 8.53 2.05 1.68
C ILE A 105 9.13 3.39 2.12
N ASN A 106 10.46 3.48 2.07
CA ASN A 106 11.20 4.68 2.44
C ASN A 106 10.77 5.89 1.58
N GLU A 107 10.71 7.06 2.21
CA GLU A 107 10.35 8.31 1.55
C GLU A 107 11.32 8.67 0.41
N ASP A 108 12.61 8.39 0.56
CA ASP A 108 13.61 8.66 -0.45
C ASP A 108 13.35 7.89 -1.76
N ALA A 109 12.94 6.62 -1.65
CA ALA A 109 12.58 5.81 -2.82
C ALA A 109 11.34 6.34 -3.53
N LEU A 110 10.34 6.83 -2.77
CA LEU A 110 9.14 7.46 -3.34
C LEU A 110 9.47 8.78 -4.04
N VAL A 111 10.29 9.62 -3.44
CA VAL A 111 10.74 10.89 -4.03
C VAL A 111 11.52 10.66 -5.32
N ALA A 112 12.40 9.65 -5.34
CA ALA A 112 13.15 9.29 -6.54
C ALA A 112 12.20 8.85 -7.68
N LEU A 113 11.19 8.04 -7.38
CA LEU A 113 10.19 7.59 -8.35
C LEU A 113 9.34 8.76 -8.87
N ASP A 114 8.88 9.63 -7.97
CA ASP A 114 8.06 10.81 -8.32
C ASP A 114 8.82 11.77 -9.22
N SER A 115 10.09 12.05 -8.93
CA SER A 115 10.97 12.86 -9.76
C SER A 115 11.07 12.35 -11.19
N VAL A 116 11.14 11.02 -11.37
CA VAL A 116 11.19 10.39 -12.70
C VAL A 116 9.85 10.58 -13.43
N PHE A 117 8.72 10.47 -12.75
CA PHE A 117 7.40 10.69 -13.35
C PHE A 117 7.17 12.15 -13.72
N GLU A 118 7.56 13.09 -12.87
CA GLU A 118 7.48 14.52 -13.16
C GLU A 118 8.32 14.87 -14.39
N GLU A 119 9.56 14.40 -14.47
CA GLU A 119 10.44 14.61 -15.61
C GLU A 119 9.83 14.05 -16.89
N ALA A 120 9.31 12.82 -16.88
CA ALA A 120 8.67 12.22 -18.04
C ALA A 120 7.42 13.00 -18.49
N ARG A 121 6.67 13.56 -17.54
CA ARG A 121 5.40 14.25 -17.80
C ARG A 121 5.57 15.67 -18.30
N TYR A 122 6.51 16.41 -17.72
CA TYR A 122 6.61 17.85 -17.94
C TYR A 122 7.80 18.27 -18.79
N SER A 123 8.84 17.45 -18.93
CA SER A 123 9.97 17.75 -19.79
C SER A 123 9.57 17.65 -21.27
N ARG A 124 9.91 18.68 -22.02
CA ARG A 124 9.75 18.68 -23.49
C ARG A 124 10.96 18.13 -24.23
N HIS A 125 12.05 17.88 -23.51
CA HIS A 125 13.29 17.36 -24.09
C HIS A 125 13.18 15.84 -24.26
N GLU A 126 13.88 15.33 -25.26
CA GLU A 126 14.05 13.89 -25.42
C GLU A 126 14.74 13.32 -24.17
N MET A 127 14.19 12.23 -23.62
CA MET A 127 14.77 11.62 -22.44
C MET A 127 16.07 10.90 -22.82
N ALA A 128 17.18 11.50 -22.40
CA ALA A 128 18.52 10.98 -22.67
C ALA A 128 18.84 9.77 -21.78
N GLU A 129 19.97 9.12 -22.06
CA GLU A 129 20.47 7.95 -21.30
C GLU A 129 20.59 8.22 -19.79
N ALA A 130 20.87 9.46 -19.40
CA ALA A 130 20.91 9.87 -18.00
C ALA A 130 19.55 9.69 -17.29
N HIS A 131 18.44 10.03 -17.95
CA HIS A 131 17.09 9.88 -17.43
C HIS A 131 16.69 8.40 -17.34
N LYS A 132 17.12 7.59 -18.30
CA LYS A 132 16.94 6.14 -18.26
C LYS A 132 17.64 5.54 -17.04
N ASN A 133 18.89 5.89 -16.79
CA ASN A 133 19.66 5.41 -15.65
C ASN A 133 19.01 5.86 -14.32
N GLN A 134 18.53 7.08 -14.25
CA GLN A 134 17.80 7.60 -13.09
C GLN A 134 16.51 6.81 -12.86
N ALA A 135 15.74 6.53 -13.91
CA ALA A 135 14.50 5.74 -13.84
C ALA A 135 14.79 4.31 -13.37
N GLN A 136 15.80 3.66 -13.93
CA GLN A 136 16.21 2.31 -13.53
C GLN A 136 16.63 2.27 -12.06
N GLU A 137 17.40 3.25 -11.60
CA GLU A 137 17.82 3.32 -10.20
C GLU A 137 16.66 3.56 -9.25
N ALA A 138 15.72 4.45 -9.58
CA ALA A 138 14.51 4.69 -8.78
C ALA A 138 13.65 3.41 -8.68
N LEU A 139 13.41 2.72 -9.79
CA LEU A 139 12.67 1.46 -9.81
C LEU A 139 13.38 0.37 -9.00
N ARG A 140 14.71 0.27 -9.12
CA ARG A 140 15.51 -0.68 -8.35
C ARG A 140 15.39 -0.44 -6.85
N GLN A 141 15.47 0.83 -6.41
CA GLN A 141 15.32 1.20 -5.00
C GLN A 141 13.95 0.77 -4.46
N VAL A 142 12.89 1.07 -5.20
CA VAL A 142 11.53 0.67 -4.83
C VAL A 142 11.38 -0.85 -4.75
N LEU A 143 11.93 -1.60 -5.71
CA LEU A 143 11.87 -3.07 -5.73
C LEU A 143 12.61 -3.68 -4.54
N VAL A 144 13.80 -3.19 -4.20
CA VAL A 144 14.56 -3.64 -3.01
C VAL A 144 13.78 -3.39 -1.72
N GLU A 145 13.14 -2.24 -1.61
CA GLU A 145 12.29 -1.94 -0.44
C GLU A 145 11.08 -2.89 -0.35
N ILE A 146 10.44 -3.20 -1.50
CA ILE A 146 9.34 -4.15 -1.55
C ILE A 146 9.79 -5.56 -1.15
N GLU A 147 10.92 -6.03 -1.64
CA GLU A 147 11.50 -7.33 -1.26
C GLU A 147 11.74 -7.40 0.25
N ASN A 148 12.32 -6.35 0.84
CA ASN A 148 12.53 -6.26 2.28
C ASN A 148 11.21 -6.32 3.08
N LEU A 149 10.11 -5.75 2.55
CA LEU A 149 8.79 -5.84 3.19
C LEU A 149 8.20 -7.25 3.15
N GLN A 150 8.53 -8.03 2.11
CA GLN A 150 8.05 -9.40 1.95
C GLN A 150 8.87 -10.41 2.77
N GLU A 151 10.15 -10.14 2.97
CA GLU A 151 11.07 -11.01 3.72
C GLU A 151 10.93 -10.88 5.24
N VAL A 152 10.33 -9.80 5.77
CA VAL A 152 10.10 -9.66 7.21
C VAL A 152 8.93 -10.54 7.63
N PRO A 153 9.16 -11.76 8.16
CA PRO A 153 8.08 -12.57 8.70
C PRO A 153 7.46 -11.82 9.86
N ALA A 154 6.15 -11.82 9.91
CA ALA A 154 5.40 -11.27 11.03
C ALA A 154 5.86 -11.93 12.34
N ARG A 155 6.69 -11.21 13.09
CA ARG A 155 7.01 -11.56 14.49
C ARG A 155 5.88 -11.15 15.40
#